data_1d404bbe58e7b13dbced6beaa1db78d7
#
_entry.id   1d404bbe58e7b13dbced6beaa1db78d7
#
_cell.length_a   1.000
_cell.length_b   1.000
_cell.length_c   1.000
_cell.angle_alpha   90.00
_cell.angle_beta   90.00
_cell.angle_gamma   90.00
#
_symmetry.space_group_name_H-M   'P 1'
#
loop_
_entity.id
_entity.type
_entity.pdbx_description
1 polymer ?
#
loop_
_entity_poly.entity_id
_entity_poly.type
_entity_poly.pdbx_seq_one_letter_code
_entity_poly.pdbx_strand_id
1 'polypeptide(L)'
;MKHCNMPKLVFQRQSQFGDDYWHSAMISLLRGLAAIEVAAAHLRAELYPGLRSVADASIWFKGLAFATGFAHQAVLVFFVISGWLVGGSLLNKIGQRDAFSSFAIDRVTRLWTVLIPTFVLTLLFGLGTGALSANGIDYSATNAYSARSFAGNLIGLQTVTLPNFGENFALWSLSNEIWYYTMFPLLVLLLTARGNITRVACGAALAVLVTALPGAIIGYFAIWLLGVAFSRIRIECGNGARIGWLVLLAAVSGYYRLTGNLDDFDQTTLRQDLVCSVVMLVFLSSLQFKAAPTSKLLRPMATIGKFFADFSFSLYVLHLPLLALLTHWSMARFGLHKLSPDVPLHYAIYAAMLVILLGGSYLSYLLFESHTYRIRRLLKNLVLRQTGPRPNARTVLPADR
;
A
#
# COMPACT_ATOMS: atom_id res chain seq x y z
N MET A 1 24.89 -9.64 -35.16
CA MET A 1 23.61 -10.23 -34.72
C MET A 1 23.63 -10.33 -33.22
N LYS A 2 22.90 -9.45 -32.47
CA LYS A 2 22.77 -9.57 -31.01
C LYS A 2 21.86 -10.77 -30.75
N HIS A 3 22.39 -11.83 -30.13
CA HIS A 3 21.61 -12.98 -29.73
C HIS A 3 20.39 -12.49 -28.94
N CYS A 4 19.20 -12.75 -29.48
CA CYS A 4 17.94 -12.59 -28.77
C CYS A 4 17.91 -13.67 -27.67
N ASN A 5 18.51 -13.37 -26.51
CA ASN A 5 18.46 -14.29 -25.39
C ASN A 5 17.00 -14.40 -24.96
N MET A 6 16.40 -15.57 -25.14
CA MET A 6 15.05 -15.85 -24.60
C MET A 6 15.03 -15.56 -23.11
N PRO A 7 13.93 -15.02 -22.56
CA PRO A 7 13.80 -14.77 -21.15
C PRO A 7 14.02 -16.07 -20.33
N LYS A 8 14.90 -15.99 -19.33
CA LYS A 8 15.22 -17.12 -18.45
C LYS A 8 14.67 -16.86 -17.06
N LEU A 9 13.91 -17.81 -16.52
CA LEU A 9 13.43 -17.80 -15.14
C LEU A 9 14.51 -18.35 -14.21
N VAL A 10 14.81 -17.59 -13.16
CA VAL A 10 15.78 -17.97 -12.13
C VAL A 10 15.09 -17.89 -10.76
N PHE A 11 15.03 -19.03 -10.06
CA PHE A 11 14.49 -19.07 -8.71
C PHE A 11 15.56 -18.66 -7.69
N GLN A 12 15.20 -17.75 -6.79
CA GLN A 12 16.09 -17.19 -5.76
C GLN A 12 15.71 -17.72 -4.38
N ARG A 13 16.70 -18.09 -3.58
CA ARG A 13 16.45 -18.51 -2.19
C ARG A 13 16.01 -17.35 -1.29
N GLN A 14 16.47 -16.14 -1.58
CA GLN A 14 16.16 -14.92 -0.83
C GLN A 14 15.83 -13.77 -1.78
N SER A 15 14.84 -12.99 -1.41
CA SER A 15 14.57 -11.72 -2.07
C SER A 15 15.68 -10.73 -1.71
N GLN A 16 16.34 -10.18 -2.73
CA GLN A 16 17.43 -9.22 -2.57
C GLN A 16 16.91 -7.81 -2.78
N PHE A 17 17.24 -6.90 -1.88
CA PHE A 17 16.97 -5.48 -2.00
C PHE A 17 18.24 -4.69 -1.76
N GLY A 18 18.38 -3.57 -2.45
CA GLY A 18 19.51 -2.65 -2.29
C GLY A 18 19.29 -1.41 -3.13
N ASP A 19 19.90 -0.31 -2.73
CA ASP A 19 19.79 0.97 -3.43
C ASP A 19 20.43 0.95 -4.83
N ASP A 20 21.22 -0.07 -5.12
CA ASP A 20 21.88 -0.32 -6.40
C ASP A 20 21.06 -1.20 -7.37
N TYR A 21 19.85 -1.64 -6.97
CA TYR A 21 18.98 -2.46 -7.80
C TYR A 21 17.85 -1.66 -8.45
N TRP A 22 17.62 -1.87 -9.76
CA TRP A 22 16.56 -1.23 -10.50
C TRP A 22 15.16 -1.53 -9.96
N HIS A 23 14.87 -2.77 -9.60
CA HIS A 23 13.56 -3.13 -9.06
C HIS A 23 13.28 -2.45 -7.71
N SER A 24 14.30 -2.24 -6.85
CA SER A 24 14.12 -1.54 -5.57
C SER A 24 13.73 -0.08 -5.78
N ALA A 25 14.40 0.60 -6.71
CA ALA A 25 14.07 1.98 -7.07
C ALA A 25 12.68 2.06 -7.73
N MET A 26 12.34 1.10 -8.60
CA MET A 26 11.02 1.04 -9.26
C MET A 26 9.90 0.77 -8.26
N ILE A 27 10.08 -0.15 -7.30
CA ILE A 27 9.11 -0.42 -6.23
C ILE A 27 8.85 0.84 -5.40
N SER A 28 9.91 1.57 -5.04
CA SER A 28 9.76 2.84 -4.32
C SER A 28 8.99 3.88 -5.15
N LEU A 29 9.34 4.03 -6.41
CA LEU A 29 8.66 4.96 -7.33
C LEU A 29 7.18 4.60 -7.49
N LEU A 30 6.86 3.34 -7.77
CA LEU A 30 5.47 2.87 -7.93
C LEU A 30 4.63 3.08 -6.68
N ARG A 31 5.19 2.83 -5.48
CA ARG A 31 4.48 3.09 -4.22
C ARG A 31 4.14 4.57 -4.04
N GLY A 32 5.09 5.45 -4.31
CA GLY A 32 4.87 6.89 -4.22
C GLY A 32 3.83 7.37 -5.22
N LEU A 33 3.99 6.99 -6.49
CA LEU A 33 3.05 7.35 -7.56
C LEU A 33 1.65 6.80 -7.31
N ALA A 34 1.53 5.55 -6.84
CA ALA A 34 0.24 4.94 -6.50
C ALA A 34 -0.49 5.71 -5.40
N ALA A 35 0.20 6.17 -4.36
CA ALA A 35 -0.42 6.97 -3.30
C ALA A 35 -0.89 8.34 -3.82
N ILE A 36 -0.08 9.00 -4.66
CA ILE A 36 -0.44 10.28 -5.29
C ILE A 36 -1.65 10.08 -6.21
N GLU A 37 -1.65 9.02 -7.01
CA GLU A 37 -2.74 8.71 -7.94
C GLU A 37 -4.07 8.50 -7.20
N VAL A 38 -4.09 7.71 -6.12
CA VAL A 38 -5.29 7.51 -5.30
C VAL A 38 -5.79 8.84 -4.73
N ALA A 39 -4.91 9.66 -4.15
CA ALA A 39 -5.29 10.96 -3.59
C ALA A 39 -5.80 11.93 -4.66
N ALA A 40 -5.14 11.99 -5.82
CA ALA A 40 -5.54 12.83 -6.94
C ALA A 40 -6.89 12.39 -7.55
N ALA A 41 -7.12 11.08 -7.68
CA ALA A 41 -8.36 10.53 -8.19
C ALA A 41 -9.55 10.87 -7.27
N HIS A 42 -9.41 10.67 -5.94
CA HIS A 42 -10.45 10.98 -4.97
C HIS A 42 -10.70 12.49 -4.87
N LEU A 43 -9.64 13.32 -4.89
CA LEU A 43 -9.76 14.76 -4.96
C LEU A 43 -10.55 15.21 -6.22
N ARG A 44 -10.23 14.63 -7.39
CA ARG A 44 -10.96 14.93 -8.63
C ARG A 44 -12.42 14.49 -8.52
N ALA A 45 -12.69 13.30 -8.03
CA ALA A 45 -14.06 12.78 -7.91
C ALA A 45 -14.90 13.63 -6.95
N GLU A 46 -14.28 14.16 -5.89
CA GLU A 46 -14.96 15.05 -4.95
C GLU A 46 -15.23 16.43 -5.54
N LEU A 47 -14.25 17.03 -6.21
CA LEU A 47 -14.34 18.43 -6.65
C LEU A 47 -15.00 18.61 -8.01
N TYR A 48 -14.86 17.67 -8.94
CA TYR A 48 -15.40 17.79 -10.29
C TYR A 48 -16.60 16.87 -10.51
N PRO A 49 -17.50 17.22 -11.45
CA PRO A 49 -18.51 16.28 -11.92
C PRO A 49 -17.88 15.06 -12.59
N GLY A 50 -18.59 13.95 -12.63
CA GLY A 50 -18.16 12.77 -13.38
C GLY A 50 -17.96 13.08 -14.86
N LEU A 51 -16.93 12.53 -15.50
CA LEU A 51 -16.64 12.80 -16.91
C LEU A 51 -17.87 12.50 -17.83
N ARG A 52 -18.64 11.46 -17.51
CA ARG A 52 -19.83 11.06 -18.29
C ARG A 52 -21.02 12.02 -18.14
N SER A 53 -21.04 12.84 -17.09
CA SER A 53 -22.10 13.82 -16.84
C SER A 53 -21.83 15.20 -17.45
N VAL A 54 -20.65 15.39 -18.08
CA VAL A 54 -20.28 16.65 -18.74
C VAL A 54 -20.46 16.48 -20.25
N ALA A 55 -21.48 17.13 -20.82
CA ALA A 55 -21.63 17.22 -22.26
C ALA A 55 -20.44 18.03 -22.83
N ASP A 56 -19.88 17.59 -23.94
CA ASP A 56 -18.79 18.28 -24.64
C ASP A 56 -17.56 18.61 -23.77
N ALA A 57 -17.20 17.69 -22.88
CA ALA A 57 -16.05 17.84 -22.00
C ALA A 57 -14.79 18.26 -22.79
N SER A 58 -14.09 19.30 -22.32
CA SER A 58 -12.85 19.79 -22.92
C SER A 58 -11.76 18.72 -22.93
N ILE A 59 -10.79 18.86 -23.87
CA ILE A 59 -9.63 17.93 -23.94
C ILE A 59 -8.81 17.97 -22.64
N TRP A 60 -8.73 19.11 -21.97
CA TRP A 60 -8.06 19.27 -20.71
C TRP A 60 -8.73 18.47 -19.59
N PHE A 61 -10.07 18.50 -19.52
CA PHE A 61 -10.79 17.71 -18.52
C PHE A 61 -10.74 16.22 -18.82
N LYS A 62 -10.83 15.82 -20.10
CA LYS A 62 -10.61 14.42 -20.53
C LYS A 62 -9.20 13.94 -20.13
N GLY A 63 -8.18 14.80 -20.35
CA GLY A 63 -6.79 14.53 -19.94
C GLY A 63 -6.64 14.37 -18.43
N LEU A 64 -7.19 15.29 -17.63
CA LEU A 64 -7.20 15.19 -16.17
C LEU A 64 -7.92 13.92 -15.70
N ALA A 65 -9.11 13.64 -16.21
CA ALA A 65 -9.89 12.47 -15.84
C ALA A 65 -9.19 11.15 -16.23
N PHE A 66 -8.46 11.13 -17.35
CA PHE A 66 -7.64 9.99 -17.73
C PHE A 66 -6.42 9.84 -16.80
N ALA A 67 -5.66 10.92 -16.60
CA ALA A 67 -4.44 10.91 -15.78
C ALA A 67 -4.69 10.56 -14.31
N THR A 68 -5.88 10.88 -13.77
CA THR A 68 -6.31 10.57 -12.40
C THR A 68 -7.35 9.44 -12.35
N GLY A 69 -7.30 8.52 -13.27
CA GLY A 69 -8.28 7.44 -13.37
C GLY A 69 -7.70 6.05 -13.10
N PHE A 70 -6.48 5.96 -12.57
CA PHE A 70 -5.78 4.71 -12.31
C PHE A 70 -5.78 4.32 -10.81
N ALA A 71 -6.69 4.87 -10.00
CA ALA A 71 -6.76 4.59 -8.56
C ALA A 71 -6.93 3.09 -8.27
N HIS A 72 -7.73 2.38 -9.06
CA HIS A 72 -7.91 0.93 -8.94
C HIS A 72 -6.58 0.19 -9.14
N GLN A 73 -5.86 0.48 -10.25
CA GLN A 73 -4.56 -0.12 -10.52
C GLN A 73 -3.52 0.28 -9.47
N ALA A 74 -3.61 1.49 -8.92
CA ALA A 74 -2.74 1.95 -7.84
C ALA A 74 -2.92 1.11 -6.55
N VAL A 75 -4.15 0.70 -6.22
CA VAL A 75 -4.40 -0.23 -5.10
C VAL A 75 -3.84 -1.62 -5.39
N LEU A 76 -3.95 -2.13 -6.64
CA LEU A 76 -3.31 -3.38 -7.03
C LEU A 76 -1.78 -3.33 -6.87
N VAL A 77 -1.16 -2.19 -7.22
CA VAL A 77 0.27 -1.95 -6.98
C VAL A 77 0.61 -2.14 -5.51
N PHE A 78 -0.20 -1.60 -4.58
CA PHE A 78 0.02 -1.78 -3.15
C PHE A 78 -0.09 -3.26 -2.73
N PHE A 79 -1.11 -3.99 -3.17
CA PHE A 79 -1.26 -5.41 -2.81
C PHE A 79 -0.10 -6.26 -3.30
N VAL A 80 0.29 -6.10 -4.56
CA VAL A 80 1.39 -6.84 -5.16
C VAL A 80 2.73 -6.53 -4.50
N ILE A 81 3.03 -5.24 -4.28
CA ILE A 81 4.28 -4.80 -3.63
C ILE A 81 4.29 -5.21 -2.16
N SER A 82 3.16 -5.13 -1.46
CA SER A 82 3.04 -5.63 -0.09
C SER A 82 3.34 -7.12 -0.01
N GLY A 83 2.74 -7.94 -0.89
CA GLY A 83 3.07 -9.36 -0.99
C GLY A 83 4.56 -9.61 -1.20
N TRP A 84 5.16 -8.89 -2.16
CA TRP A 84 6.59 -9.00 -2.46
C TRP A 84 7.47 -8.65 -1.28
N LEU A 85 7.26 -7.48 -0.67
CA LEU A 85 8.11 -6.98 0.41
C LEU A 85 7.85 -7.71 1.73
N VAL A 86 6.58 -7.84 2.11
CA VAL A 86 6.17 -8.34 3.41
C VAL A 86 6.25 -9.85 3.46
N GLY A 87 5.63 -10.52 2.51
CA GLY A 87 5.67 -11.96 2.41
C GLY A 87 7.09 -12.48 2.13
N GLY A 88 7.81 -11.84 1.21
CA GLY A 88 9.22 -12.13 0.94
C GLY A 88 10.11 -11.96 2.17
N SER A 89 9.85 -10.95 3.01
CA SER A 89 10.56 -10.73 4.28
C SER A 89 10.33 -11.86 5.29
N LEU A 90 9.10 -12.35 5.45
CA LEU A 90 8.81 -13.47 6.33
C LEU A 90 9.50 -14.75 5.82
N LEU A 91 9.39 -15.02 4.52
CA LEU A 91 10.07 -16.18 3.91
C LEU A 91 11.59 -16.15 4.10
N ASN A 92 12.22 -14.97 4.09
CA ASN A 92 13.66 -14.83 4.34
C ASN A 92 14.05 -15.19 5.78
N LYS A 93 13.11 -15.15 6.73
CA LYS A 93 13.31 -15.38 8.15
C LYS A 93 12.84 -16.77 8.63
N ILE A 94 12.26 -17.59 7.75
CA ILE A 94 11.82 -18.95 8.10
C ILE A 94 12.99 -19.73 8.68
N GLY A 95 12.77 -20.40 9.81
CA GLY A 95 13.81 -21.14 10.55
C GLY A 95 14.51 -20.32 11.65
N GLN A 96 14.32 -19.01 11.71
CA GLN A 96 14.75 -18.21 12.85
C GLN A 96 13.74 -18.34 13.99
N ARG A 97 14.22 -18.42 15.23
CA ARG A 97 13.40 -18.64 16.44
C ARG A 97 12.23 -17.63 16.56
N ASP A 98 12.49 -16.35 16.29
CA ASP A 98 11.54 -15.26 16.51
C ASP A 98 10.94 -14.71 15.20
N ALA A 99 10.97 -15.51 14.11
CA ALA A 99 10.52 -15.05 12.78
C ALA A 99 9.09 -14.50 12.79
N PHE A 100 8.14 -15.25 13.37
CA PHE A 100 6.71 -14.89 13.40
C PHE A 100 6.42 -13.74 14.37
N SER A 101 6.99 -13.76 15.57
CA SER A 101 6.84 -12.68 16.55
C SER A 101 7.46 -11.37 16.03
N SER A 102 8.66 -11.45 15.45
CA SER A 102 9.30 -10.30 14.78
C SER A 102 8.45 -9.78 13.63
N PHE A 103 7.84 -10.66 12.82
CA PHE A 103 6.94 -10.29 11.74
C PHE A 103 5.70 -9.55 12.29
N ALA A 104 5.03 -10.09 13.30
CA ALA A 104 3.86 -9.46 13.92
C ALA A 104 4.18 -8.05 14.46
N ILE A 105 5.28 -7.91 15.22
CA ILE A 105 5.73 -6.60 15.72
C ILE A 105 6.02 -5.64 14.56
N ASP A 106 6.68 -6.10 13.49
CA ASP A 106 6.98 -5.28 12.32
C ASP A 106 5.69 -4.76 11.64
N ARG A 107 4.63 -5.55 11.60
CA ARG A 107 3.36 -5.17 10.97
C ARG A 107 2.53 -4.27 11.86
N VAL A 108 2.31 -4.66 13.12
CA VAL A 108 1.55 -3.84 14.10
C VAL A 108 2.17 -2.45 14.24
N THR A 109 3.49 -2.37 14.42
CA THR A 109 4.16 -1.06 14.51
C THR A 109 4.02 -0.25 13.22
N ARG A 110 4.15 -0.87 12.07
CA ARG A 110 4.01 -0.18 10.77
C ARG A 110 2.61 0.42 10.59
N LEU A 111 1.57 -0.31 11.00
CA LEU A 111 0.18 0.13 10.87
C LEU A 111 -0.20 1.15 11.94
N TRP A 112 0.01 0.84 13.21
CA TRP A 112 -0.54 1.63 14.31
C TRP A 112 0.15 2.97 14.51
N THR A 113 1.44 3.09 14.17
CA THR A 113 2.14 4.40 14.20
C THR A 113 1.56 5.42 13.24
N VAL A 114 0.80 4.99 12.24
CA VAL A 114 0.14 5.88 11.28
C VAL A 114 -1.37 5.94 11.54
N LEU A 115 -2.02 4.79 11.77
CA LEU A 115 -3.47 4.72 11.96
C LEU A 115 -3.95 5.47 13.20
N ILE A 116 -3.29 5.28 14.35
CA ILE A 116 -3.73 5.92 15.59
C ILE A 116 -3.72 7.45 15.46
N PRO A 117 -2.60 8.09 15.03
CA PRO A 117 -2.60 9.53 14.78
C PRO A 117 -3.63 9.96 13.72
N THR A 118 -3.78 9.20 12.63
CA THR A 118 -4.78 9.52 11.61
C THR A 118 -6.19 9.49 12.18
N PHE A 119 -6.54 8.52 13.00
CA PHE A 119 -7.87 8.45 13.61
C PHE A 119 -8.11 9.59 14.60
N VAL A 120 -7.09 9.99 15.36
CA VAL A 120 -7.16 11.19 16.22
C VAL A 120 -7.36 12.45 15.36
N LEU A 121 -6.61 12.61 14.27
CA LEU A 121 -6.80 13.74 13.35
C LEU A 121 -8.19 13.71 12.71
N THR A 122 -8.72 12.53 12.36
CA THR A 122 -10.09 12.38 11.84
C THR A 122 -11.14 12.86 12.84
N LEU A 123 -10.96 12.57 14.14
CA LEU A 123 -11.85 13.13 15.18
C LEU A 123 -11.73 14.66 15.27
N LEU A 124 -10.51 15.19 15.24
CA LEU A 124 -10.29 16.66 15.28
C LEU A 124 -10.89 17.34 14.04
N PHE A 125 -10.74 16.76 12.86
CA PHE A 125 -11.36 17.27 11.63
C PHE A 125 -12.88 17.13 11.69
N GLY A 126 -13.39 16.03 12.23
CA GLY A 126 -14.83 15.83 12.46
C GLY A 126 -15.46 16.84 13.41
N LEU A 127 -14.70 17.37 14.40
CA LEU A 127 -15.13 18.50 15.21
C LEU A 127 -15.21 19.79 14.37
N GLY A 128 -14.20 20.04 13.54
CA GLY A 128 -14.14 21.23 12.69
C GLY A 128 -15.20 21.26 11.58
N THR A 129 -15.62 20.11 11.07
CA THR A 129 -16.64 19.97 10.03
C THR A 129 -18.07 19.79 10.58
N GLY A 130 -18.22 19.59 11.88
CA GLY A 130 -19.52 19.25 12.50
C GLY A 130 -19.90 17.77 12.39
N ALA A 131 -19.17 16.95 11.66
CA ALA A 131 -19.49 15.53 11.47
C ALA A 131 -19.52 14.76 12.81
N LEU A 132 -18.59 15.05 13.71
CA LEU A 132 -18.53 14.44 15.03
C LEU A 132 -19.68 14.89 15.93
N SER A 133 -20.13 16.14 15.83
CA SER A 133 -21.27 16.66 16.57
C SER A 133 -22.59 16.02 16.10
N ALA A 134 -22.68 15.67 14.82
CA ALA A 134 -23.85 15.03 14.25
C ALA A 134 -23.94 13.53 14.64
N ASN A 135 -22.81 12.82 14.70
CA ASN A 135 -22.77 11.36 14.95
C ASN A 135 -22.52 11.01 16.43
N GLY A 136 -21.84 11.86 17.18
CA GLY A 136 -21.40 11.59 18.54
C GLY A 136 -20.28 10.53 18.64
N ILE A 137 -19.74 10.35 19.85
CA ILE A 137 -18.86 9.22 20.17
C ILE A 137 -19.62 8.26 21.08
N ASP A 138 -19.90 7.07 20.58
CA ASP A 138 -20.63 6.02 21.31
C ASP A 138 -19.88 4.67 21.23
N TYR A 139 -20.57 3.57 21.55
CA TYR A 139 -20.07 2.19 21.43
C TYR A 139 -20.83 1.40 20.35
N SER A 140 -21.61 2.05 19.49
CA SER A 140 -22.41 1.42 18.47
C SER A 140 -21.53 0.74 17.41
N ALA A 141 -22.02 -0.33 16.81
CA ALA A 141 -21.34 -1.01 15.71
C ALA A 141 -21.62 -0.34 14.36
N THR A 142 -22.60 0.56 14.28
CA THR A 142 -23.02 1.23 13.04
C THR A 142 -22.49 2.64 12.89
N ASN A 143 -22.07 3.27 14.01
CA ASN A 143 -21.50 4.61 13.98
C ASN A 143 -20.01 4.56 13.59
N ALA A 144 -19.66 5.25 12.51
CA ALA A 144 -18.29 5.34 12.02
C ALA A 144 -17.32 6.06 12.99
N TYR A 145 -17.85 6.88 13.92
CA TYR A 145 -17.05 7.62 14.91
C TYR A 145 -17.05 6.95 16.30
N SER A 146 -17.63 5.75 16.44
CA SER A 146 -17.68 5.06 17.72
C SER A 146 -16.32 4.57 18.19
N ALA A 147 -16.17 4.39 19.52
CA ALA A 147 -14.99 3.76 20.09
C ALA A 147 -14.80 2.31 19.60
N ARG A 148 -15.90 1.61 19.31
CA ARG A 148 -15.89 0.27 18.71
C ARG A 148 -15.35 0.29 17.29
N SER A 149 -15.76 1.25 16.45
CA SER A 149 -15.22 1.43 15.09
C SER A 149 -13.75 1.84 15.13
N PHE A 150 -13.33 2.70 16.07
CA PHE A 150 -11.93 3.05 16.28
C PHE A 150 -11.06 1.80 16.54
N ALA A 151 -11.42 1.03 17.58
CA ALA A 151 -10.66 -0.16 17.97
C ALA A 151 -10.70 -1.26 16.90
N GLY A 152 -11.86 -1.50 16.31
CA GLY A 152 -12.04 -2.52 15.28
C GLY A 152 -11.28 -2.23 13.99
N ASN A 153 -11.18 -0.96 13.58
CA ASN A 153 -10.39 -0.58 12.40
C ASN A 153 -8.87 -0.73 12.63
N LEU A 154 -8.37 -0.67 13.87
CA LEU A 154 -6.96 -0.99 14.16
C LEU A 154 -6.61 -2.47 13.94
N ILE A 155 -7.59 -3.36 13.96
CA ILE A 155 -7.41 -4.81 13.78
C ILE A 155 -8.07 -5.35 12.50
N GLY A 156 -8.54 -4.48 11.61
CA GLY A 156 -9.03 -4.85 10.28
C GLY A 156 -10.47 -5.32 10.22
N LEU A 157 -11.34 -4.94 11.19
CA LEU A 157 -12.76 -5.31 11.20
C LEU A 157 -13.66 -4.41 10.34
N GLN A 158 -13.14 -3.31 9.79
CA GLN A 158 -13.85 -2.54 8.77
C GLN A 158 -14.12 -3.43 7.55
N THR A 159 -15.25 -3.21 6.90
CA THR A 159 -15.76 -4.02 5.78
C THR A 159 -16.12 -5.48 6.12
N VAL A 160 -15.79 -5.95 7.31
CA VAL A 160 -16.17 -7.30 7.78
C VAL A 160 -17.39 -7.20 8.71
N THR A 161 -17.30 -6.41 9.78
CA THR A 161 -18.37 -6.27 10.78
C THR A 161 -18.60 -4.82 11.24
N LEU A 162 -17.76 -3.89 10.83
CA LEU A 162 -17.80 -2.49 11.26
C LEU A 162 -17.68 -1.54 10.06
N PRO A 163 -18.18 -0.30 10.16
CA PRO A 163 -17.92 0.72 9.16
C PRO A 163 -16.45 1.17 9.18
N ASN A 164 -16.03 1.81 8.10
CA ASN A 164 -14.75 2.48 8.04
C ASN A 164 -14.74 3.66 9.03
N PHE A 165 -13.71 3.75 9.87
CA PHE A 165 -13.63 4.79 10.89
C PHE A 165 -13.60 6.18 10.27
N GLY A 166 -14.47 7.08 10.78
CA GLY A 166 -14.61 8.45 10.28
C GLY A 166 -15.05 8.54 8.81
N GLU A 167 -15.80 7.53 8.33
CA GLU A 167 -16.26 7.44 6.93
C GLU A 167 -15.10 7.38 5.91
N ASN A 168 -13.89 7.09 6.38
CA ASN A 168 -12.71 6.96 5.53
C ASN A 168 -12.75 5.65 4.75
N PHE A 169 -13.45 5.64 3.63
CA PHE A 169 -13.64 4.43 2.84
C PHE A 169 -12.31 3.84 2.30
N ALA A 170 -11.22 4.61 2.16
CA ALA A 170 -9.93 4.06 1.73
C ALA A 170 -9.38 2.98 2.70
N LEU A 171 -9.88 2.93 3.94
CA LEU A 171 -9.48 1.91 4.93
C LEU A 171 -9.90 0.47 4.55
N TRP A 172 -10.79 0.29 3.55
CA TRP A 172 -11.19 -1.05 3.10
C TRP A 172 -10.00 -1.91 2.65
N SER A 173 -9.09 -1.33 1.87
CA SER A 173 -7.92 -2.06 1.37
C SER A 173 -6.94 -2.43 2.49
N LEU A 174 -6.89 -1.59 3.53
CA LEU A 174 -6.08 -1.84 4.72
C LEU A 174 -6.65 -2.99 5.56
N SER A 175 -7.98 -3.16 5.61
CA SER A 175 -8.61 -4.37 6.16
C SER A 175 -8.05 -5.61 5.47
N ASN A 176 -8.07 -5.63 4.13
CA ASN A 176 -7.52 -6.72 3.35
C ASN A 176 -6.06 -7.03 3.74
N GLU A 177 -5.23 -5.98 3.83
CA GLU A 177 -3.82 -6.12 4.16
C GLU A 177 -3.58 -6.69 5.58
N ILE A 178 -4.36 -6.26 6.58
CA ILE A 178 -4.31 -6.79 7.95
C ILE A 178 -4.64 -8.28 7.96
N TRP A 179 -5.67 -8.70 7.21
CA TRP A 179 -6.03 -10.11 7.09
C TRP A 179 -4.98 -10.92 6.35
N TYR A 180 -4.31 -10.36 5.32
CA TYR A 180 -3.19 -11.03 4.66
C TYR A 180 -2.00 -11.24 5.59
N TYR A 181 -1.73 -10.28 6.49
CA TYR A 181 -0.70 -10.42 7.53
C TYR A 181 -1.05 -11.48 8.58
N THR A 182 -2.31 -11.84 8.73
CA THR A 182 -2.78 -12.92 9.59
C THR A 182 -2.78 -14.26 8.85
N MET A 183 -3.37 -14.32 7.66
CA MET A 183 -3.52 -15.55 6.88
C MET A 183 -2.18 -16.10 6.39
N PHE A 184 -1.26 -15.23 5.96
CA PHE A 184 0.01 -15.68 5.37
C PHE A 184 0.92 -16.40 6.39
N PRO A 185 1.16 -15.91 7.61
CA PRO A 185 1.87 -16.69 8.64
C PRO A 185 1.22 -18.03 8.95
N LEU A 186 -0.12 -18.10 9.02
CA LEU A 186 -0.85 -19.35 9.22
C LEU A 186 -0.60 -20.33 8.07
N LEU A 187 -0.63 -19.84 6.83
CA LEU A 187 -0.31 -20.65 5.64
C LEU A 187 1.13 -21.16 5.67
N VAL A 188 2.08 -20.31 6.03
CA VAL A 188 3.49 -20.71 6.17
C VAL A 188 3.65 -21.76 7.27
N LEU A 189 3.00 -21.60 8.43
CA LEU A 189 3.04 -22.59 9.52
C LEU A 189 2.37 -23.90 9.12
N LEU A 190 1.24 -23.86 8.42
CA LEU A 190 0.58 -25.05 7.88
C LEU A 190 1.53 -25.88 7.00
N LEU A 191 2.33 -25.20 6.17
CA LEU A 191 3.24 -25.86 5.23
C LEU A 191 4.58 -26.29 5.85
N THR A 192 5.07 -25.57 6.88
CA THR A 192 6.45 -25.73 7.37
C THR A 192 6.57 -26.25 8.80
N ALA A 193 5.51 -26.23 9.61
CA ALA A 193 5.55 -26.72 10.98
C ALA A 193 5.84 -28.23 11.03
N ARG A 194 6.65 -28.66 12.00
CA ARG A 194 6.99 -30.07 12.20
C ARG A 194 5.90 -30.84 12.96
N GLY A 195 5.14 -30.17 13.84
CA GLY A 195 4.10 -30.78 14.65
C GLY A 195 2.75 -30.85 13.94
N ASN A 196 2.10 -32.02 13.91
CA ASN A 196 0.78 -32.22 13.31
C ASN A 196 -0.31 -31.36 13.98
N ILE A 197 -0.25 -31.18 15.31
CA ILE A 197 -1.19 -30.32 16.04
C ILE A 197 -1.15 -28.89 15.52
N THR A 198 0.04 -28.34 15.34
CA THR A 198 0.21 -26.97 14.79
C THR A 198 -0.34 -26.89 13.37
N ARG A 199 -0.07 -27.86 12.52
CA ARG A 199 -0.61 -27.91 11.15
C ARG A 199 -2.14 -27.94 11.14
N VAL A 200 -2.74 -28.83 11.93
CA VAL A 200 -4.19 -28.96 12.03
C VAL A 200 -4.80 -27.66 12.57
N ALA A 201 -4.24 -27.08 13.62
CA ALA A 201 -4.72 -25.82 14.19
C ALA A 201 -4.64 -24.66 13.16
N CYS A 202 -3.53 -24.52 12.43
CA CYS A 202 -3.39 -23.50 11.39
C CYS A 202 -4.33 -23.75 10.22
N GLY A 203 -4.54 -25.00 9.81
CA GLY A 203 -5.49 -25.38 8.76
C GLY A 203 -6.93 -25.06 9.16
N ALA A 204 -7.32 -25.41 10.38
CA ALA A 204 -8.64 -25.09 10.92
C ALA A 204 -8.86 -23.57 11.03
N ALA A 205 -7.87 -22.82 11.52
CA ALA A 205 -7.93 -21.35 11.57
C ALA A 205 -8.10 -20.73 10.17
N LEU A 206 -7.34 -21.19 9.19
CA LEU A 206 -7.48 -20.74 7.81
C LEU A 206 -8.86 -21.08 7.23
N ALA A 207 -9.38 -22.28 7.48
CA ALA A 207 -10.72 -22.67 7.04
C ALA A 207 -11.80 -21.75 7.62
N VAL A 208 -11.71 -21.42 8.91
CA VAL A 208 -12.62 -20.47 9.58
C VAL A 208 -12.49 -19.07 8.93
N LEU A 209 -11.28 -18.59 8.69
CA LEU A 209 -11.08 -17.28 8.05
C LEU A 209 -11.64 -17.25 6.63
N VAL A 210 -11.44 -18.29 5.83
CA VAL A 210 -11.97 -18.37 4.45
C VAL A 210 -13.50 -18.34 4.42
N THR A 211 -14.16 -18.93 5.43
CA THR A 211 -15.63 -18.94 5.50
C THR A 211 -16.22 -17.69 6.16
N ALA A 212 -15.46 -17.02 7.03
CA ALA A 212 -15.94 -15.85 7.80
C ALA A 212 -15.66 -14.51 7.10
N LEU A 213 -14.61 -14.44 6.27
CA LEU A 213 -14.23 -13.19 5.61
C LEU A 213 -14.97 -12.98 4.28
N PRO A 214 -15.21 -11.71 3.89
CA PRO A 214 -15.75 -11.39 2.57
C PRO A 214 -14.96 -12.01 1.42
N GLY A 215 -15.66 -12.49 0.40
CA GLY A 215 -15.04 -13.15 -0.76
C GLY A 215 -14.01 -12.29 -1.51
N ALA A 216 -14.17 -10.97 -1.48
CA ALA A 216 -13.18 -10.04 -2.03
C ALA A 216 -11.83 -10.13 -1.30
N ILE A 217 -11.82 -10.18 0.03
CA ILE A 217 -10.57 -10.34 0.82
C ILE A 217 -9.85 -11.63 0.41
N ILE A 218 -10.60 -12.73 0.29
CA ILE A 218 -10.04 -14.04 -0.08
C ILE A 218 -9.55 -14.05 -1.52
N GLY A 219 -10.32 -13.48 -2.46
CA GLY A 219 -9.93 -13.38 -3.87
C GLY A 219 -8.65 -12.57 -4.08
N TYR A 220 -8.57 -11.38 -3.47
CA TYR A 220 -7.39 -10.51 -3.59
C TYR A 220 -6.18 -10.99 -2.78
N PHE A 221 -6.37 -11.92 -1.82
CA PHE A 221 -5.25 -12.62 -1.20
C PHE A 221 -4.42 -13.40 -2.23
N ALA A 222 -5.03 -13.94 -3.29
CA ALA A 222 -4.31 -14.58 -4.38
C ALA A 222 -3.35 -13.59 -5.09
N ILE A 223 -3.79 -12.36 -5.35
CA ILE A 223 -2.95 -11.30 -5.94
C ILE A 223 -1.78 -10.97 -5.02
N TRP A 224 -2.03 -10.85 -3.72
CA TRP A 224 -0.99 -10.62 -2.72
C TRP A 224 0.02 -11.78 -2.69
N LEU A 225 -0.46 -13.05 -2.76
CA LEU A 225 0.39 -14.25 -2.83
C LEU A 225 1.21 -14.32 -4.13
N LEU A 226 0.71 -13.82 -5.27
CA LEU A 226 1.52 -13.67 -6.47
C LEU A 226 2.71 -12.74 -6.19
N GLY A 227 2.52 -11.62 -5.48
CA GLY A 227 3.62 -10.76 -5.03
C GLY A 227 4.65 -11.54 -4.22
N VAL A 228 4.21 -12.40 -3.28
CA VAL A 228 5.11 -13.27 -2.50
C VAL A 228 5.89 -14.22 -3.41
N ALA A 229 5.20 -14.91 -4.33
CA ALA A 229 5.83 -15.87 -5.23
C ALA A 229 6.89 -15.20 -6.12
N PHE A 230 6.56 -14.06 -6.71
CA PHE A 230 7.48 -13.32 -7.58
C PHE A 230 8.63 -12.66 -6.81
N SER A 231 8.56 -12.52 -5.49
CA SER A 231 9.72 -12.14 -4.67
C SER A 231 10.87 -13.16 -4.77
N ARG A 232 10.60 -14.38 -5.25
CA ARG A 232 11.54 -15.51 -5.44
C ARG A 232 11.88 -15.77 -6.90
N ILE A 233 11.32 -15.01 -7.82
CA ILE A 233 11.50 -15.21 -9.25
C ILE A 233 12.24 -14.01 -9.84
N ARG A 234 13.38 -14.25 -10.46
CA ARG A 234 14.10 -13.27 -11.28
C ARG A 234 13.98 -13.67 -12.75
N ILE A 235 13.69 -12.70 -13.62
CA ILE A 235 13.60 -12.91 -15.06
C ILE A 235 14.82 -12.24 -15.71
N GLU A 236 15.74 -13.05 -16.20
CA GLU A 236 16.89 -12.59 -16.96
C GLU A 236 16.52 -12.41 -18.42
N CYS A 237 16.56 -11.19 -18.91
CA CYS A 237 16.23 -10.84 -20.29
C CYS A 237 16.96 -9.59 -20.76
N GLY A 238 16.94 -9.32 -22.05
CA GLY A 238 17.52 -8.12 -22.65
C GLY A 238 16.63 -6.89 -22.43
N ASN A 239 17.20 -5.69 -22.68
CA ASN A 239 16.48 -4.43 -22.51
C ASN A 239 15.23 -4.32 -23.43
N GLY A 240 15.28 -4.89 -24.64
CA GLY A 240 14.12 -4.91 -25.53
C GLY A 240 12.91 -5.63 -24.90
N ALA A 241 13.14 -6.79 -24.24
CA ALA A 241 12.08 -7.50 -23.56
C ALA A 241 11.53 -6.71 -22.36
N ARG A 242 12.38 -6.01 -21.59
CA ARG A 242 11.96 -5.14 -20.48
C ARG A 242 11.07 -4.00 -20.94
N ILE A 243 11.47 -3.33 -22.06
CA ILE A 243 10.65 -2.30 -22.69
C ILE A 243 9.33 -2.90 -23.18
N GLY A 244 9.36 -4.08 -23.80
CA GLY A 244 8.16 -4.80 -24.22
C GLY A 244 7.19 -5.08 -23.05
N TRP A 245 7.68 -5.53 -21.90
CA TRP A 245 6.87 -5.73 -20.68
C TRP A 245 6.31 -4.41 -20.14
N LEU A 246 7.08 -3.32 -20.17
CA LEU A 246 6.60 -2.00 -19.75
C LEU A 246 5.49 -1.49 -20.69
N VAL A 247 5.67 -1.62 -21.99
CA VAL A 247 4.65 -1.24 -22.98
C VAL A 247 3.40 -2.08 -22.83
N LEU A 248 3.54 -3.40 -22.61
CA LEU A 248 2.42 -4.28 -22.34
C LEU A 248 1.68 -3.89 -21.08
N LEU A 249 2.40 -3.57 -19.98
CA LEU A 249 1.79 -3.09 -18.74
C LEU A 249 1.00 -1.80 -18.97
N ALA A 250 1.56 -0.83 -19.68
CA ALA A 250 0.87 0.41 -20.01
C ALA A 250 -0.37 0.16 -20.89
N ALA A 251 -0.25 -0.71 -21.90
CA ALA A 251 -1.36 -1.05 -22.79
C ALA A 251 -2.50 -1.76 -22.07
N VAL A 252 -2.18 -2.76 -21.22
CA VAL A 252 -3.18 -3.51 -20.43
C VAL A 252 -3.84 -2.58 -19.41
N SER A 253 -3.06 -1.77 -18.69
CA SER A 253 -3.61 -0.81 -17.73
C SER A 253 -4.50 0.24 -18.41
N GLY A 254 -4.08 0.78 -19.55
CA GLY A 254 -4.86 1.73 -20.36
C GLY A 254 -6.13 1.08 -20.93
N TYR A 255 -6.05 -0.14 -21.44
CA TYR A 255 -7.20 -0.87 -21.94
C TYR A 255 -8.27 -1.06 -20.87
N TYR A 256 -7.90 -1.61 -19.71
CA TYR A 256 -8.86 -1.79 -18.62
C TYR A 256 -9.35 -0.47 -18.03
N ARG A 257 -8.53 0.60 -18.05
CA ARG A 257 -8.99 1.94 -17.65
C ARG A 257 -10.09 2.47 -18.57
N LEU A 258 -10.07 2.14 -19.85
CA LEU A 258 -11.04 2.62 -20.83
C LEU A 258 -12.28 1.73 -20.96
N THR A 259 -12.13 0.43 -20.73
CA THR A 259 -13.18 -0.58 -21.00
C THR A 259 -13.72 -1.24 -19.72
N GLY A 260 -12.96 -1.23 -18.64
CA GLY A 260 -13.31 -1.92 -17.40
C GLY A 260 -14.32 -1.13 -16.55
N ASN A 261 -15.07 -1.87 -15.75
CA ASN A 261 -15.82 -1.30 -14.64
C ASN A 261 -14.90 -1.29 -13.42
N LEU A 262 -14.26 -0.14 -13.15
CA LEU A 262 -13.12 -0.04 -12.21
C LEU A 262 -13.50 0.52 -10.84
N ASP A 263 -14.80 0.61 -10.55
CA ASP A 263 -15.24 1.24 -9.31
C ASP A 263 -15.30 0.23 -8.14
N ASP A 264 -15.31 -1.08 -8.44
CA ASP A 264 -15.45 -2.13 -7.44
C ASP A 264 -14.27 -3.12 -7.44
N PHE A 265 -13.86 -3.56 -6.23
CA PHE A 265 -12.93 -4.67 -6.02
C PHE A 265 -13.73 -5.92 -5.63
N ASP A 266 -14.27 -6.59 -6.62
CA ASP A 266 -15.10 -7.76 -6.45
C ASP A 266 -14.63 -8.96 -7.31
N GLN A 267 -15.43 -10.00 -7.39
CA GLN A 267 -15.10 -11.18 -8.19
C GLN A 267 -15.16 -10.91 -9.70
N THR A 268 -15.88 -9.88 -10.14
CA THR A 268 -16.02 -9.56 -11.57
C THR A 268 -14.76 -8.90 -12.12
N THR A 269 -14.10 -8.07 -11.31
CA THR A 269 -12.85 -7.39 -11.65
C THR A 269 -11.61 -8.25 -11.41
N LEU A 270 -11.69 -9.29 -10.57
CA LEU A 270 -10.55 -10.12 -10.16
C LEU A 270 -9.75 -10.69 -11.33
N ARG A 271 -10.39 -11.07 -12.45
CA ARG A 271 -9.69 -11.61 -13.63
C ARG A 271 -8.79 -10.57 -14.29
N GLN A 272 -9.31 -9.37 -14.54
CA GLN A 272 -8.53 -8.27 -15.12
C GLN A 272 -7.39 -7.85 -14.18
N ASP A 273 -7.64 -7.86 -12.88
CA ASP A 273 -6.69 -7.50 -11.84
C ASP A 273 -5.55 -8.52 -11.72
N LEU A 274 -5.87 -9.81 -11.87
CA LEU A 274 -4.85 -10.87 -11.99
C LEU A 274 -3.96 -10.67 -13.21
N VAL A 275 -4.53 -10.35 -14.38
CA VAL A 275 -3.75 -10.08 -15.60
C VAL A 275 -2.83 -8.87 -15.40
N CYS A 276 -3.36 -7.74 -14.92
CA CYS A 276 -2.56 -6.56 -14.63
C CYS A 276 -1.43 -6.87 -13.63
N SER A 277 -1.74 -7.59 -12.55
CA SER A 277 -0.78 -7.95 -11.51
C SER A 277 0.33 -8.86 -12.03
N VAL A 278 0.01 -9.87 -12.85
CA VAL A 278 1.01 -10.75 -13.45
C VAL A 278 1.93 -10.00 -14.39
N VAL A 279 1.39 -9.15 -15.28
CA VAL A 279 2.21 -8.36 -16.21
C VAL A 279 3.13 -7.42 -15.44
N MET A 280 2.62 -6.74 -14.39
CA MET A 280 3.43 -5.89 -13.53
C MET A 280 4.53 -6.68 -12.80
N LEU A 281 4.23 -7.86 -12.27
CA LEU A 281 5.19 -8.72 -11.59
C LEU A 281 6.28 -9.24 -12.53
N VAL A 282 5.93 -9.62 -13.76
CA VAL A 282 6.90 -10.00 -14.79
C VAL A 282 7.83 -8.84 -15.10
N PHE A 283 7.28 -7.64 -15.29
CA PHE A 283 8.08 -6.43 -15.49
C PHE A 283 9.02 -6.17 -14.31
N LEU A 284 8.52 -6.15 -13.05
CA LEU A 284 9.34 -5.94 -11.87
C LEU A 284 10.41 -7.02 -11.68
N SER A 285 10.08 -8.29 -11.94
CA SER A 285 11.02 -9.40 -11.85
C SER A 285 12.13 -9.30 -12.90
N SER A 286 11.85 -8.70 -14.06
CA SER A 286 12.87 -8.45 -15.09
C SER A 286 13.86 -7.33 -14.71
N LEU A 287 13.53 -6.51 -13.71
CA LEU A 287 14.37 -5.43 -13.19
C LEU A 287 15.27 -5.85 -12.02
N GLN A 288 15.27 -7.13 -11.62
CA GLN A 288 16.10 -7.63 -10.51
C GLN A 288 17.57 -7.77 -10.90
N PHE A 289 18.21 -6.68 -11.26
CA PHE A 289 19.64 -6.60 -11.56
C PHE A 289 20.23 -5.30 -11.02
N LYS A 290 21.54 -5.34 -10.76
CA LYS A 290 22.26 -4.16 -10.32
C LYS A 290 22.45 -3.17 -11.46
N ALA A 291 22.30 -1.89 -11.16
CA ALA A 291 22.60 -0.85 -12.14
C ALA A 291 24.10 -0.75 -12.37
N ALA A 292 24.46 -0.37 -13.58
CA ALA A 292 25.85 -0.01 -13.85
C ALA A 292 26.23 1.23 -13.00
N PRO A 293 27.50 1.31 -12.51
CA PRO A 293 27.96 2.44 -11.70
C PRO A 293 27.80 3.80 -12.41
N THR A 294 27.77 3.80 -13.75
CA THR A 294 27.61 4.95 -14.63
C THR A 294 26.14 5.34 -14.89
N SER A 295 25.18 4.64 -14.31
CA SER A 295 23.75 4.92 -14.57
C SER A 295 23.34 6.27 -14.00
N LYS A 296 23.13 7.26 -14.89
CA LYS A 296 22.67 8.61 -14.52
C LYS A 296 21.18 8.66 -14.13
N LEU A 297 20.39 7.64 -14.48
CA LEU A 297 18.94 7.61 -14.27
C LEU A 297 18.56 6.95 -12.94
N LEU A 298 19.30 5.95 -12.45
CA LEU A 298 18.92 5.22 -11.25
C LEU A 298 18.90 6.11 -9.99
N ARG A 299 19.93 6.94 -9.80
CA ARG A 299 20.02 7.79 -8.60
C ARG A 299 18.83 8.75 -8.44
N PRO A 300 18.51 9.61 -9.46
CA PRO A 300 17.36 10.50 -9.32
C PRO A 300 16.04 9.73 -9.18
N MET A 301 15.85 8.63 -9.90
CA MET A 301 14.66 7.80 -9.78
C MET A 301 14.54 7.18 -8.36
N ALA A 302 15.62 6.67 -7.82
CA ALA A 302 15.64 6.12 -6.46
C ALA A 302 15.40 7.21 -5.40
N THR A 303 15.98 8.40 -5.55
CA THR A 303 15.80 9.51 -4.60
C THR A 303 14.36 10.03 -4.62
N ILE A 304 13.83 10.32 -5.79
CA ILE A 304 12.44 10.78 -5.96
C ILE A 304 11.46 9.70 -5.51
N GLY A 305 11.67 8.46 -5.97
CA GLY A 305 10.83 7.32 -5.59
C GLY A 305 10.82 7.10 -4.08
N LYS A 306 11.99 7.16 -3.44
CA LYS A 306 12.11 7.02 -1.99
C LYS A 306 11.38 8.15 -1.26
N PHE A 307 11.56 9.40 -1.67
CA PHE A 307 10.89 10.55 -1.07
C PHE A 307 9.36 10.34 -1.02
N PHE A 308 8.73 10.03 -2.14
CA PHE A 308 7.29 9.79 -2.20
C PHE A 308 6.87 8.49 -1.52
N ALA A 309 7.68 7.43 -1.59
CA ALA A 309 7.39 6.17 -0.90
C ALA A 309 7.44 6.30 0.62
N ASP A 310 8.28 7.16 1.15
CA ASP A 310 8.47 7.32 2.59
C ASP A 310 7.18 7.78 3.30
N PHE A 311 6.42 8.68 2.69
CA PHE A 311 5.14 9.16 3.25
C PHE A 311 3.90 8.60 2.53
N SER A 312 4.06 7.64 1.62
CA SER A 312 2.96 7.06 0.84
C SER A 312 1.85 6.46 1.70
N PHE A 313 2.19 5.89 2.85
CA PHE A 313 1.20 5.31 3.76
C PHE A 313 0.43 6.40 4.54
N SER A 314 1.12 7.41 5.07
CA SER A 314 0.47 8.59 5.65
C SER A 314 -0.46 9.26 4.66
N LEU A 315 -0.03 9.44 3.40
CA LEU A 315 -0.87 10.00 2.33
C LEU A 315 -2.11 9.13 2.10
N TYR A 316 -1.93 7.80 1.98
CA TYR A 316 -3.02 6.89 1.69
C TYR A 316 -4.11 6.90 2.78
N VAL A 317 -3.76 6.97 4.05
CA VAL A 317 -4.76 6.91 5.14
C VAL A 317 -5.32 8.27 5.52
N LEU A 318 -4.59 9.37 5.27
CA LEU A 318 -5.00 10.71 5.69
C LEU A 318 -5.71 11.52 4.59
N HIS A 319 -5.56 11.16 3.29
CA HIS A 319 -6.06 12.01 2.21
C HIS A 319 -7.58 12.24 2.28
N LEU A 320 -8.40 11.24 2.61
CA LEU A 320 -9.85 11.41 2.71
C LEU A 320 -10.29 12.28 3.89
N PRO A 321 -9.83 12.06 5.14
CA PRO A 321 -10.14 12.97 6.24
C PRO A 321 -9.71 14.41 5.96
N LEU A 322 -8.52 14.58 5.38
CA LEU A 322 -8.02 15.91 5.03
C LEU A 322 -8.79 16.53 3.86
N LEU A 323 -9.18 15.73 2.88
CA LEU A 323 -10.04 16.15 1.78
C LEU A 323 -11.39 16.63 2.29
N ALA A 324 -12.04 15.89 3.20
CA ALA A 324 -13.31 16.28 3.81
C ALA A 324 -13.20 17.65 4.55
N LEU A 325 -12.10 17.88 5.27
CA LEU A 325 -11.84 19.16 5.92
C LEU A 325 -11.66 20.28 4.89
N LEU A 326 -10.89 20.06 3.83
CA LEU A 326 -10.61 21.05 2.79
C LEU A 326 -11.87 21.40 2.00
N THR A 327 -12.70 20.43 1.64
CA THR A 327 -13.95 20.67 0.93
C THR A 327 -14.95 21.42 1.81
N HIS A 328 -15.09 21.05 3.08
CA HIS A 328 -15.92 21.76 4.04
C HIS A 328 -15.51 23.26 4.14
N TRP A 329 -14.22 23.52 4.28
CA TRP A 329 -13.69 24.88 4.34
C TRP A 329 -13.88 25.66 3.03
N SER A 330 -13.68 25.02 1.89
CA SER A 330 -13.90 25.62 0.57
C SER A 330 -15.35 26.01 0.36
N MET A 331 -16.28 25.16 0.78
CA MET A 331 -17.71 25.46 0.74
C MET A 331 -18.07 26.61 1.69
N ALA A 332 -17.63 26.55 2.93
CA ALA A 332 -17.94 27.56 3.94
C ALA A 332 -17.38 28.94 3.59
N ARG A 333 -16.18 29.02 2.99
CA ARG A 333 -15.46 30.27 2.74
C ARG A 333 -15.71 30.86 1.35
N PHE A 334 -15.87 30.01 0.33
CA PHE A 334 -15.93 30.44 -1.08
C PHE A 334 -17.22 30.03 -1.79
N GLY A 335 -18.12 29.28 -1.14
CA GLY A 335 -19.35 28.76 -1.74
C GLY A 335 -19.11 27.76 -2.88
N LEU A 336 -17.92 27.18 -2.97
CA LEU A 336 -17.56 26.27 -4.04
C LEU A 336 -18.00 24.84 -3.72
N HIS A 337 -19.13 24.42 -4.28
CA HIS A 337 -19.63 23.04 -4.13
C HIS A 337 -18.95 22.07 -5.10
N LYS A 338 -18.81 22.47 -6.37
CA LYS A 338 -18.11 21.72 -7.41
C LYS A 338 -17.35 22.68 -8.31
N LEU A 339 -16.22 22.21 -8.82
CA LEU A 339 -15.43 22.93 -9.80
C LEU A 339 -15.99 22.69 -11.21
N SER A 340 -16.00 23.72 -12.05
CA SER A 340 -16.36 23.59 -13.46
C SER A 340 -15.13 23.23 -14.29
N PRO A 341 -15.24 22.24 -15.20
CA PRO A 341 -14.15 21.90 -16.11
C PRO A 341 -13.89 22.94 -17.20
N ASP A 342 -14.75 23.96 -17.34
CA ASP A 342 -14.62 25.00 -18.35
C ASP A 342 -13.88 26.24 -17.85
N VAL A 343 -13.60 26.30 -16.55
CA VAL A 343 -12.94 27.45 -15.91
C VAL A 343 -11.46 27.11 -15.63
N PRO A 344 -10.50 27.75 -16.32
CA PRO A 344 -9.07 27.45 -16.12
C PRO A 344 -8.58 27.61 -14.68
N LEU A 345 -9.12 28.59 -13.92
CA LEU A 345 -8.76 28.81 -12.52
C LEU A 345 -9.09 27.60 -11.67
N HIS A 346 -10.12 26.81 -12.01
CA HIS A 346 -10.53 25.64 -11.22
C HIS A 346 -9.48 24.52 -11.28
N TYR A 347 -8.71 24.40 -12.37
CA TYR A 347 -7.56 23.48 -12.43
C TYR A 347 -6.43 23.92 -11.49
N ALA A 348 -6.22 25.23 -11.34
CA ALA A 348 -5.23 25.75 -10.39
C ALA A 348 -5.69 25.51 -8.93
N ILE A 349 -6.99 25.65 -8.64
CA ILE A 349 -7.58 25.31 -7.33
C ILE A 349 -7.38 23.82 -7.04
N TYR A 350 -7.70 22.94 -7.99
CA TYR A 350 -7.46 21.50 -7.85
C TYR A 350 -5.98 21.19 -7.55
N ALA A 351 -5.06 21.79 -8.32
CA ALA A 351 -3.64 21.59 -8.12
C ALA A 351 -3.18 22.10 -6.73
N ALA A 352 -3.67 23.26 -6.29
CA ALA A 352 -3.38 23.80 -4.97
C ALA A 352 -3.89 22.89 -3.85
N MET A 353 -5.12 22.37 -3.96
CA MET A 353 -5.67 21.44 -2.98
C MET A 353 -4.88 20.12 -2.96
N LEU A 354 -4.44 19.62 -4.11
CA LEU A 354 -3.57 18.43 -4.17
C LEU A 354 -2.23 18.69 -3.46
N VAL A 355 -1.61 19.85 -3.67
CA VAL A 355 -0.37 20.23 -2.97
C VAL A 355 -0.59 20.30 -1.45
N ILE A 356 -1.74 20.84 -0.99
CA ILE A 356 -2.08 20.87 0.44
C ILE A 356 -2.27 19.46 1.00
N LEU A 357 -2.94 18.56 0.27
CA LEU A 357 -3.07 17.15 0.65
C LEU A 357 -1.71 16.46 0.79
N LEU A 358 -0.82 16.66 -0.18
CA LEU A 358 0.54 16.11 -0.15
C LEU A 358 1.35 16.71 1.02
N GLY A 359 1.30 18.03 1.21
CA GLY A 359 2.00 18.72 2.29
C GLY A 359 1.51 18.31 3.68
N GLY A 360 0.21 18.24 3.89
CA GLY A 360 -0.40 17.80 5.16
C GLY A 360 -0.05 16.35 5.48
N SER A 361 -0.07 15.47 4.47
CA SER A 361 0.33 14.07 4.63
C SER A 361 1.83 13.91 4.89
N TYR A 362 2.67 14.72 4.26
CA TYR A 362 4.10 14.75 4.54
C TYR A 362 4.41 15.25 5.96
N LEU A 363 3.68 16.26 6.43
CA LEU A 363 3.78 16.71 7.82
C LEU A 363 3.39 15.60 8.80
N SER A 364 2.29 14.89 8.56
CA SER A 364 1.89 13.73 9.35
C SER A 364 2.97 12.63 9.35
N TYR A 365 3.59 12.37 8.22
CA TYR A 365 4.73 11.45 8.13
C TYR A 365 5.89 11.89 9.04
N LEU A 366 6.28 13.17 8.98
CA LEU A 366 7.38 13.69 9.82
C LEU A 366 7.08 13.56 11.31
N LEU A 367 5.84 13.81 11.71
CA LEU A 367 5.44 13.78 13.12
C LEU A 367 5.28 12.33 13.66
N PHE A 368 4.84 11.40 12.85
CA PHE A 368 4.45 10.07 13.32
C PHE A 368 5.17 8.92 12.60
N GLU A 369 4.97 8.74 11.30
CA GLU A 369 5.44 7.58 10.55
C GLU A 369 6.96 7.45 10.54
N SER A 370 7.70 8.56 10.48
CA SER A 370 9.15 8.60 10.50
C SER A 370 9.75 7.95 11.76
N HIS A 371 8.98 7.89 12.84
CA HIS A 371 9.40 7.30 14.12
C HIS A 371 9.14 5.79 14.22
N THR A 372 8.49 5.18 13.21
CA THR A 372 8.15 3.74 13.20
C THR A 372 9.34 2.84 13.52
N TYR A 373 10.53 3.16 13.00
CA TYR A 373 11.73 2.36 13.25
C TYR A 373 12.14 2.38 14.73
N ARG A 374 12.06 3.54 15.40
CA ARG A 374 12.40 3.68 16.83
C ARG A 374 11.44 2.89 17.70
N ILE A 375 10.13 3.03 17.45
CA ILE A 375 9.06 2.31 18.18
C ILE A 375 9.20 0.80 17.98
N ARG A 376 9.42 0.35 16.75
CA ARG A 376 9.66 -1.06 16.42
C ARG A 376 10.85 -1.64 17.18
N ARG A 377 11.97 -0.93 17.21
CA ARG A 377 13.18 -1.38 17.93
C ARG A 377 12.90 -1.50 19.42
N LEU A 378 12.21 -0.54 20.03
CA LEU A 378 11.82 -0.59 21.44
C LEU A 378 10.94 -1.80 21.74
N LEU A 379 9.89 -2.02 20.96
CA LEU A 379 8.97 -3.16 21.13
C LEU A 379 9.69 -4.50 20.94
N LYS A 380 10.55 -4.63 19.94
CA LYS A 380 11.36 -5.85 19.77
C LYS A 380 12.26 -6.12 20.97
N ASN A 381 12.90 -5.09 21.50
CA ASN A 381 13.75 -5.23 22.69
C ASN A 381 12.95 -5.62 23.95
N LEU A 382 11.71 -5.17 24.07
CA LEU A 382 10.84 -5.50 25.21
C LEU A 382 10.26 -6.91 25.09
N VAL A 383 9.74 -7.27 23.91
CA VAL A 383 8.99 -8.51 23.70
C VAL A 383 9.90 -9.70 23.37
N LEU A 384 10.88 -9.49 22.50
CA LEU A 384 11.83 -10.51 22.05
C LEU A 384 13.08 -10.55 22.92
N ARG A 385 12.95 -10.16 24.21
CA ARG A 385 14.05 -10.16 25.15
C ARG A 385 14.86 -11.44 25.03
N GLN A 386 16.03 -11.24 24.55
CA GLN A 386 17.17 -12.11 24.46
C GLN A 386 17.18 -13.22 25.49
N THR A 387 16.77 -14.39 25.10
CA THR A 387 17.14 -15.65 25.72
C THR A 387 18.44 -16.17 25.09
N GLY A 388 19.42 -15.29 24.89
CA GLY A 388 20.75 -15.61 24.43
C GLY A 388 21.79 -15.01 25.37
N PRO A 389 22.90 -15.72 25.68
CA PRO A 389 23.97 -15.17 26.50
C PRO A 389 24.47 -13.89 25.82
N ARG A 390 24.60 -12.81 26.59
CA ARG A 390 25.32 -11.60 26.14
C ARG A 390 26.71 -12.09 25.68
N PRO A 391 27.19 -11.69 24.48
CA PRO A 391 28.60 -11.87 24.17
C PRO A 391 29.36 -11.20 25.30
N ASN A 392 30.16 -11.97 26.01
CA ASN A 392 31.01 -11.47 27.06
C ASN A 392 31.83 -10.31 26.48
N ALA A 393 31.62 -9.12 27.02
CA ALA A 393 32.51 -7.98 26.87
C ALA A 393 33.78 -8.25 27.71
N ARG A 394 34.52 -9.27 27.31
CA ARG A 394 35.88 -9.53 27.83
C ARG A 394 36.72 -10.14 26.71
N THR A 395 37.77 -9.45 26.47
CA THR A 395 38.99 -9.73 25.67
C THR A 395 39.05 -9.01 24.32
N VAL A 396 39.26 -7.71 24.39
CA VAL A 396 40.29 -7.09 23.56
C VAL A 396 41.26 -6.45 24.54
N LEU A 397 42.26 -7.24 24.95
CA LEU A 397 43.54 -6.69 25.46
C LEU A 397 44.25 -6.01 24.30
N PRO A 398 44.77 -4.81 24.46
CA PRO A 398 45.65 -4.22 23.46
C PRO A 398 46.95 -5.04 23.39
N ALA A 399 47.23 -5.62 22.24
CA ALA A 399 48.55 -6.13 21.95
C ALA A 399 49.44 -4.94 21.64
N ASP A 400 50.37 -4.71 22.54
CA ASP A 400 51.57 -3.88 22.35
C ASP A 400 52.33 -4.27 21.09
N ARG A 401 52.68 -3.29 20.36
CA ARG A 401 53.86 -2.91 19.56
C ARG A 401 53.52 -2.41 18.17
#